data_4c6c91d3788d72b5368e39725fbf7f9d
#
_entry.id   4c6c91d3788d72b5368e39725fbf7f9d
#
_cell.length_a   1.000
_cell.length_b   1.000
_cell.length_c   1.000
_cell.angle_alpha   90.00
_cell.angle_beta   90.00
_cell.angle_gamma   90.00
#
_symmetry.space_group_name_H-M   'P 1'
#
loop_
_entity.id
_entity.type
_entity.pdbx_description
1 polymer ?
#
loop_
_entity_poly.entity_id
_entity_poly.type
_entity_poly.pdbx_seq_one_letter_code
_entity_poly.pdbx_strand_id
1 'polypeptide(L)'
;ATVTATATNPNTDSANSGNAYFPQPFQYVVSAINEASGQESRASSASSATNDLSLKRNANGIVWSAVADASLYRIYKATNTGAFGYIGETQSLSFTDDNINPDLSDAPIIGDNPFAAPGDYPSSICFFEQRAFFGRTRNRPNAIYGSRSADFENMDHARPLKGDDALSLAATSGKVNAVNQLIPANNLLALTSDSVFQIVGANDDYISPSPPPKVRRQNGRGASDLKALLIDSVTFFQPNIGTEVRTLGFSFEIDGLTSNDISIFSPQFFLNHRIVSWCYAEEPLSVIWAVRDDGHLLAFTWQQEQQVWGWTEMVVDGFVVSVAAV
;
A
#
# COMPACT_ATOMS: atom_id res chain seq x y z
N ALA A 1 23.45 -9.76 -2.96
CA ALA A 1 24.81 -10.00 -3.47
C ALA A 1 25.86 -9.48 -2.48
N THR A 2 27.00 -10.15 -2.41
CA THR A 2 28.18 -9.59 -1.73
C THR A 2 29.00 -8.84 -2.76
N VAL A 3 29.21 -7.55 -2.53
CA VAL A 3 29.90 -6.65 -3.48
C VAL A 3 31.31 -6.38 -2.97
N THR A 4 32.29 -6.40 -3.88
CA THR A 4 33.66 -6.01 -3.60
C THR A 4 34.08 -4.98 -4.65
N ALA A 5 34.50 -3.81 -4.20
CA ALA A 5 35.07 -2.76 -5.04
C ALA A 5 36.60 -2.69 -4.84
N THR A 6 37.33 -2.69 -5.92
CA THR A 6 38.79 -2.66 -5.92
C THR A 6 39.28 -1.52 -6.83
N ALA A 7 40.16 -0.70 -6.30
CA ALA A 7 40.80 0.36 -7.07
C ALA A 7 41.94 -0.21 -7.95
N THR A 8 41.92 0.14 -9.24
CA THR A 8 43.02 -0.05 -10.16
C THR A 8 43.55 1.32 -10.52
N ASN A 9 44.74 1.62 -10.03
CA ASN A 9 45.32 2.97 -10.11
C ASN A 9 46.75 2.94 -10.65
N PRO A 10 46.96 2.59 -11.95
CA PRO A 10 48.29 2.59 -12.56
C PRO A 10 48.93 3.98 -12.61
N ASN A 11 48.16 5.03 -12.47
CA ASN A 11 48.66 6.42 -12.48
C ASN A 11 48.48 7.08 -11.13
N THR A 12 49.33 6.69 -10.16
CA THR A 12 49.39 7.30 -8.80
C THR A 12 50.50 8.35 -8.70
N ASP A 13 51.37 8.45 -9.70
CA ASP A 13 52.51 9.36 -9.72
C ASP A 13 52.24 10.55 -10.63
N SER A 14 52.33 11.75 -10.08
CA SER A 14 52.18 13.00 -10.79
C SER A 14 53.23 13.17 -11.90
N ALA A 15 54.40 12.54 -11.78
CA ALA A 15 55.42 12.57 -12.79
C ALA A 15 55.05 11.82 -14.11
N ASN A 16 54.23 10.77 -13.99
CA ASN A 16 53.76 9.96 -15.11
C ASN A 16 52.44 10.44 -15.68
N SER A 17 51.58 11.07 -14.87
CA SER A 17 50.25 11.53 -15.28
C SER A 17 50.18 13.00 -15.67
N GLY A 18 51.20 13.78 -15.28
CA GLY A 18 51.22 15.24 -15.42
C GLY A 18 50.26 15.96 -14.46
N ASN A 19 49.50 15.23 -13.64
CA ASN A 19 48.55 15.75 -12.65
C ASN A 19 48.87 15.16 -11.28
N ALA A 20 48.61 15.91 -10.22
CA ALA A 20 48.71 15.40 -8.85
C ALA A 20 47.63 14.33 -8.63
N TYR A 21 48.00 13.29 -7.84
CA TYR A 21 47.08 12.23 -7.43
C TYR A 21 46.28 12.69 -6.21
N PHE A 22 44.98 12.82 -6.37
CA PHE A 22 44.01 13.20 -5.32
C PHE A 22 42.95 12.10 -5.10
N PRO A 23 43.29 11.04 -4.38
CA PRO A 23 42.37 9.93 -4.18
C PRO A 23 41.14 10.34 -3.39
N GLN A 24 39.97 9.91 -3.87
CA GLN A 24 38.70 10.12 -3.20
C GLN A 24 38.04 8.78 -2.88
N PRO A 25 37.29 8.65 -1.76
CA PRO A 25 36.52 7.45 -1.49
C PRO A 25 35.26 7.43 -2.35
N PHE A 26 35.07 6.33 -3.04
CA PHE A 26 33.85 5.99 -3.77
C PHE A 26 33.17 4.81 -3.11
N GLN A 27 31.87 4.80 -3.06
CA GLN A 27 31.06 3.70 -2.58
C GLN A 27 30.20 3.15 -3.71
N TYR A 28 30.05 1.84 -3.75
CA TYR A 28 29.26 1.14 -4.75
C TYR A 28 28.29 0.18 -4.10
N VAL A 29 27.06 0.15 -4.63
CA VAL A 29 26.05 -0.84 -4.30
C VAL A 29 25.49 -1.42 -5.60
N VAL A 30 25.03 -2.65 -5.54
CA VAL A 30 24.47 -3.38 -6.68
C VAL A 30 23.10 -3.91 -6.32
N SER A 31 22.14 -3.71 -7.19
CA SER A 31 20.83 -4.39 -7.15
C SER A 31 20.73 -5.44 -8.25
N ALA A 32 19.83 -6.37 -8.09
CA ALA A 32 19.56 -7.44 -9.05
C ALA A 32 18.14 -7.31 -9.59
N ILE A 33 17.95 -7.53 -10.87
CA ILE A 33 16.63 -7.55 -11.51
C ILE A 33 16.24 -9.00 -11.78
N ASN A 34 15.06 -9.38 -11.26
CA ASN A 34 14.49 -10.69 -11.48
C ASN A 34 14.07 -10.86 -12.93
N GLU A 35 14.48 -11.95 -13.58
CA GLU A 35 14.22 -12.21 -15.00
C GLU A 35 12.72 -12.36 -15.31
N ALA A 36 11.98 -13.04 -14.43
CA ALA A 36 10.58 -13.35 -14.67
C ALA A 36 9.65 -12.16 -14.41
N SER A 37 9.89 -11.40 -13.34
CA SER A 37 9.03 -10.30 -12.91
C SER A 37 9.50 -8.91 -13.36
N GLY A 38 10.79 -8.78 -13.74
CA GLY A 38 11.39 -7.48 -14.01
C GLY A 38 11.59 -6.61 -12.76
N GLN A 39 11.31 -7.14 -11.59
CA GLN A 39 11.43 -6.40 -10.34
C GLN A 39 12.89 -6.26 -9.92
N GLU A 40 13.23 -5.06 -9.45
CA GLU A 40 14.54 -4.77 -8.91
C GLU A 40 14.58 -5.03 -7.40
N SER A 41 15.63 -5.72 -6.94
CA SER A 41 15.87 -5.98 -5.53
C SER A 41 16.38 -4.74 -4.79
N ARG A 42 16.32 -4.77 -3.47
CA ARG A 42 17.08 -3.81 -2.64
C ARG A 42 18.56 -3.89 -2.98
N ALA A 43 19.24 -2.76 -2.83
CA ALA A 43 20.68 -2.69 -3.03
C ALA A 43 21.44 -3.52 -1.98
N SER A 44 22.60 -4.03 -2.39
CA SER A 44 23.57 -4.68 -1.51
C SER A 44 24.10 -3.73 -0.43
N SER A 45 24.82 -4.28 0.55
CA SER A 45 25.70 -3.45 1.39
C SER A 45 26.74 -2.73 0.53
N ALA A 46 27.10 -1.49 0.94
CA ALA A 46 28.07 -0.69 0.21
C ALA A 46 29.48 -1.28 0.34
N SER A 47 30.21 -1.26 -0.77
CA SER A 47 31.64 -1.55 -0.83
C SER A 47 32.40 -0.30 -1.28
N SER A 48 33.53 -0.03 -0.64
CA SER A 48 34.29 1.21 -0.87
C SER A 48 35.60 0.95 -1.61
N ALA A 49 35.97 1.86 -2.52
CA ALA A 49 37.27 1.92 -3.11
C ALA A 49 37.77 3.37 -3.11
N THR A 50 39.06 3.57 -2.81
CA THR A 50 39.66 4.92 -2.81
C THR A 50 40.57 5.04 -4.03
N ASN A 51 40.28 5.99 -4.91
CA ASN A 51 41.01 6.18 -6.17
C ASN A 51 40.88 7.63 -6.63
N ASP A 52 41.72 8.02 -7.56
CA ASP A 52 41.57 9.23 -8.36
C ASP A 52 41.15 8.83 -9.77
N LEU A 53 39.85 8.81 -10.01
CA LEU A 53 39.27 8.43 -11.31
C LEU A 53 39.42 9.54 -12.37
N SER A 54 39.89 10.73 -12.00
CA SER A 54 40.15 11.79 -12.94
C SER A 54 41.41 11.53 -13.81
N LEU A 55 42.29 10.65 -13.28
CA LEU A 55 43.51 10.29 -13.98
C LEU A 55 43.27 9.17 -14.99
N LYS A 56 43.84 9.35 -16.17
CA LYS A 56 43.73 8.37 -17.26
C LYS A 56 44.20 6.99 -16.84
N ARG A 57 43.44 5.95 -17.20
CA ARG A 57 43.64 4.53 -16.90
C ARG A 57 43.32 4.13 -15.43
N ASN A 58 43.03 5.07 -14.52
CA ASN A 58 42.53 4.72 -13.24
C ASN A 58 41.07 4.29 -13.38
N ALA A 59 40.70 3.22 -12.70
CA ALA A 59 39.35 2.69 -12.69
C ALA A 59 39.06 1.95 -11.37
N ASN A 60 37.80 1.80 -11.04
CA ASN A 60 37.35 0.93 -9.94
C ASN A 60 36.66 -0.29 -10.53
N GLY A 61 37.17 -1.49 -10.23
CA GLY A 61 36.54 -2.74 -10.58
C GLY A 61 35.55 -3.14 -9.48
N ILE A 62 34.29 -3.41 -9.85
CA ILE A 62 33.24 -3.86 -8.95
C ILE A 62 32.87 -5.28 -9.35
N VAL A 63 32.92 -6.22 -8.40
CA VAL A 63 32.53 -7.62 -8.61
C VAL A 63 31.55 -8.03 -7.53
N TRP A 64 30.65 -8.95 -7.86
CA TRP A 64 29.64 -9.44 -6.91
C TRP A 64 29.29 -10.91 -7.10
N SER A 65 28.67 -11.50 -6.10
CA SER A 65 28.14 -12.85 -6.18
C SER A 65 26.82 -12.89 -6.95
N ALA A 66 26.61 -13.95 -7.74
CA ALA A 66 25.35 -14.17 -8.44
C ALA A 66 24.17 -14.21 -7.45
N VAL A 67 23.03 -13.69 -7.90
CA VAL A 67 21.74 -13.78 -7.21
C VAL A 67 20.86 -14.75 -7.99
N ALA A 68 20.16 -15.64 -7.30
CA ALA A 68 19.25 -16.56 -7.96
C ALA A 68 18.15 -15.79 -8.71
N ASP A 69 17.76 -16.30 -9.87
CA ASP A 69 16.73 -15.75 -10.74
C ASP A 69 16.99 -14.31 -11.23
N ALA A 70 18.21 -13.82 -11.09
CA ALA A 70 18.62 -12.51 -11.61
C ALA A 70 19.31 -12.64 -12.96
N SER A 71 18.83 -11.88 -13.95
CA SER A 71 19.43 -11.82 -15.29
C SER A 71 20.18 -10.51 -15.55
N LEU A 72 19.92 -9.47 -14.78
CA LEU A 72 20.48 -8.15 -14.95
C LEU A 72 20.85 -7.55 -13.60
N TYR A 73 21.91 -6.76 -13.54
CA TYR A 73 22.38 -6.07 -12.36
C TYR A 73 22.52 -4.58 -12.65
N ARG A 74 22.06 -3.74 -11.73
CA ARG A 74 22.23 -2.29 -11.80
C ARG A 74 23.24 -1.86 -10.76
N ILE A 75 24.12 -0.97 -11.16
CA ILE A 75 25.24 -0.49 -10.37
C ILE A 75 25.01 0.98 -10.03
N TYR A 76 25.19 1.30 -8.76
CA TYR A 76 25.05 2.65 -8.23
C TYR A 76 26.34 3.08 -7.55
N LYS A 77 26.68 4.34 -7.68
CA LYS A 77 27.89 4.97 -7.15
C LYS A 77 27.53 6.15 -6.27
N ALA A 78 28.27 6.29 -5.17
CA ALA A 78 28.31 7.51 -4.39
C ALA A 78 29.74 7.99 -4.24
N THR A 79 29.95 9.30 -4.24
CA THR A 79 31.23 9.94 -3.96
C THR A 79 31.23 10.37 -2.49
N ASN A 80 32.26 9.98 -1.73
CA ASN A 80 32.31 10.14 -0.27
C ASN A 80 31.13 9.42 0.40
N THR A 81 30.39 10.11 1.29
CA THR A 81 29.17 9.65 1.94
C THR A 81 27.91 10.22 1.29
N GLY A 82 27.99 10.58 -0.01
CA GLY A 82 26.90 11.17 -0.76
C GLY A 82 25.79 10.19 -1.10
N ALA A 83 24.77 10.69 -1.81
CA ALA A 83 23.69 9.86 -2.32
C ALA A 83 24.19 8.93 -3.45
N PHE A 84 23.66 7.73 -3.50
CA PHE A 84 23.89 6.80 -4.60
C PHE A 84 23.10 7.22 -5.84
N GLY A 85 23.77 7.22 -6.98
CA GLY A 85 23.16 7.42 -8.30
C GLY A 85 23.56 6.30 -9.26
N TYR A 86 22.72 6.06 -10.24
CA TYR A 86 22.92 5.04 -11.27
C TYR A 86 24.14 5.34 -12.14
N ILE A 87 24.98 4.33 -12.42
CA ILE A 87 26.13 4.43 -13.28
C ILE A 87 26.14 3.41 -14.42
N GLY A 88 25.29 2.39 -14.40
CA GLY A 88 25.21 1.42 -15.48
C GLY A 88 24.54 0.12 -15.06
N GLU A 89 24.29 -0.73 -16.07
CA GLU A 89 23.73 -2.07 -15.89
C GLU A 89 24.51 -3.10 -16.68
N THR A 90 24.50 -4.36 -16.23
CA THR A 90 25.20 -5.45 -16.88
C THR A 90 24.58 -6.80 -16.54
N GLN A 91 24.70 -7.76 -17.45
CA GLN A 91 24.38 -9.17 -17.19
C GLN A 91 25.58 -9.94 -16.59
N SER A 92 26.76 -9.35 -16.62
CA SER A 92 27.98 -9.92 -16.03
C SER A 92 27.97 -9.74 -14.51
N LEU A 93 28.81 -10.49 -13.81
CA LEU A 93 29.03 -10.36 -12.36
C LEU A 93 30.15 -9.35 -12.02
N SER A 94 30.49 -8.49 -12.98
CA SER A 94 31.51 -7.45 -12.83
C SER A 94 31.16 -6.20 -13.63
N PHE A 95 31.62 -5.07 -13.14
CA PHE A 95 31.49 -3.77 -13.79
C PHE A 95 32.74 -2.93 -13.53
N THR A 96 33.12 -2.10 -14.48
CA THR A 96 34.27 -1.18 -14.35
C THR A 96 33.81 0.26 -14.41
N ASP A 97 34.10 1.01 -13.35
CA ASP A 97 33.88 2.45 -13.32
C ASP A 97 35.18 3.19 -13.68
N ASP A 98 35.18 3.81 -14.84
CA ASP A 98 36.26 4.62 -15.39
C ASP A 98 35.95 6.12 -15.28
N ASN A 99 35.33 6.54 -14.19
CA ASN A 99 34.86 7.89 -13.89
C ASN A 99 33.47 8.24 -14.46
N ILE A 100 32.56 7.29 -14.43
CA ILE A 100 31.16 7.55 -14.81
C ILE A 100 30.50 8.46 -13.77
N ASN A 101 29.84 9.51 -14.21
CA ASN A 101 29.08 10.38 -13.30
C ASN A 101 27.77 9.70 -12.89
N PRO A 102 27.47 9.64 -11.58
CA PRO A 102 26.25 9.03 -11.12
C PRO A 102 25.02 9.87 -11.47
N ASP A 103 23.98 9.23 -12.01
CA ASP A 103 22.68 9.84 -12.18
C ASP A 103 21.90 9.78 -10.87
N LEU A 104 21.86 10.90 -10.15
CA LEU A 104 21.17 10.99 -8.85
C LEU A 104 19.65 11.02 -9.00
N SER A 105 19.11 11.14 -10.20
CA SER A 105 17.67 11.03 -10.44
C SER A 105 17.19 9.58 -10.46
N ASP A 106 18.10 8.62 -10.63
CA ASP A 106 17.82 7.18 -10.57
C ASP A 106 18.65 6.55 -9.42
N ALA A 107 18.08 6.51 -8.25
CA ALA A 107 18.70 5.98 -7.05
C ALA A 107 18.24 4.53 -6.78
N PRO A 108 19.02 3.74 -6.00
CA PRO A 108 18.65 2.37 -5.69
C PRO A 108 17.34 2.31 -4.90
N ILE A 109 16.64 1.17 -5.03
CA ILE A 109 15.39 0.92 -4.31
C ILE A 109 15.60 1.04 -2.81
N ILE A 110 14.70 1.78 -2.18
CA ILE A 110 14.65 1.96 -0.73
C ILE A 110 13.73 0.90 -0.16
N GLY A 111 14.30 0.04 0.69
CA GLY A 111 13.52 -0.87 1.50
C GLY A 111 12.72 -0.10 2.52
N ASP A 112 11.41 -0.23 2.49
CA ASP A 112 10.52 0.29 3.51
C ASP A 112 9.74 -0.86 4.17
N ASN A 113 9.60 -0.76 5.48
CA ASN A 113 8.70 -1.62 6.24
C ASN A 113 7.88 -0.75 7.18
N PRO A 114 6.72 -0.26 6.71
CA PRO A 114 5.86 0.61 7.51
C PRO A 114 5.27 -0.07 8.74
N PHE A 115 5.45 -1.39 8.88
CA PHE A 115 4.88 -2.23 9.94
C PHE A 115 5.94 -2.79 10.91
N ALA A 116 7.14 -2.21 10.96
CA ALA A 116 8.28 -2.76 11.70
C ALA A 116 8.20 -2.55 13.22
N ALA A 117 7.59 -1.47 13.69
CA ALA A 117 7.60 -1.10 15.10
C ALA A 117 6.29 -1.47 15.83
N PRO A 118 6.32 -1.66 17.14
CA PRO A 118 5.11 -1.85 17.94
C PRO A 118 4.13 -0.68 17.76
N GLY A 119 2.89 -1.01 17.41
CA GLY A 119 1.84 -0.04 17.11
C GLY A 119 1.73 0.36 15.64
N ASP A 120 2.61 -0.15 14.76
CA ASP A 120 2.53 0.07 13.32
C ASP A 120 1.80 -1.07 12.58
N TYR A 121 1.27 -2.06 13.30
CA TYR A 121 0.50 -3.14 12.68
C TYR A 121 -0.86 -2.63 12.21
N PRO A 122 -1.26 -2.94 10.95
CA PRO A 122 -2.53 -2.50 10.40
C PRO A 122 -3.70 -3.27 10.98
N SER A 123 -4.87 -2.63 11.08
CA SER A 123 -6.11 -3.26 11.58
C SER A 123 -7.10 -3.60 10.47
N SER A 124 -6.92 -3.10 9.26
CA SER A 124 -7.76 -3.43 8.11
C SER A 124 -6.91 -3.75 6.89
N ILE A 125 -7.39 -4.67 6.07
CA ILE A 125 -6.77 -5.09 4.81
C ILE A 125 -7.84 -5.30 3.75
N CYS A 126 -7.52 -4.96 2.51
CA CYS A 126 -8.27 -5.39 1.34
C CYS A 126 -7.34 -5.55 0.13
N PHE A 127 -7.80 -6.29 -0.87
CA PHE A 127 -7.12 -6.41 -2.16
C PHE A 127 -7.89 -5.60 -3.20
N PHE A 128 -7.19 -4.75 -3.91
CA PHE A 128 -7.78 -3.90 -4.96
C PHE A 128 -6.73 -3.58 -6.03
N GLU A 129 -7.10 -3.66 -7.31
CA GLU A 129 -6.21 -3.35 -8.45
C GLU A 129 -4.80 -3.96 -8.33
N GLN A 130 -4.73 -5.27 -8.08
CA GLN A 130 -3.49 -6.04 -7.95
C GLN A 130 -2.57 -5.57 -6.81
N ARG A 131 -3.09 -4.88 -5.79
CA ARG A 131 -2.37 -4.45 -4.60
C ARG A 131 -3.08 -4.90 -3.34
N ALA A 132 -2.31 -5.15 -2.30
CA ALA A 132 -2.82 -5.24 -0.95
C ALA A 132 -2.81 -3.84 -0.32
N PHE A 133 -3.97 -3.40 0.16
CA PHE A 133 -4.09 -2.15 0.89
C PHE A 133 -4.28 -2.43 2.37
N PHE A 134 -3.53 -1.71 3.18
CA PHE A 134 -3.54 -1.81 4.63
C PHE A 134 -3.95 -0.47 5.23
N GLY A 135 -4.86 -0.48 6.18
CA GLY A 135 -5.35 0.73 6.82
C GLY A 135 -5.20 0.72 8.33
N ARG A 136 -5.09 1.91 8.90
CA ARG A 136 -5.07 2.16 10.33
C ARG A 136 -3.99 1.40 11.07
N THR A 137 -2.96 2.09 11.48
CA THR A 137 -2.09 1.62 12.54
C THR A 137 -2.37 2.42 13.81
N ARG A 138 -1.94 1.91 14.97
CA ARG A 138 -2.11 2.64 16.23
C ARG A 138 -1.36 3.98 16.23
N ASN A 139 -0.16 3.99 15.63
CA ASN A 139 0.69 5.18 15.57
C ASN A 139 0.24 6.15 14.46
N ARG A 140 -0.37 5.63 13.39
CA ARG A 140 -0.87 6.41 12.25
C ARG A 140 -2.29 5.97 11.88
N PRO A 141 -3.32 6.40 12.63
CA PRO A 141 -4.68 5.91 12.47
C PRO A 141 -5.33 6.27 11.13
N ASN A 142 -4.90 7.35 10.49
CA ASN A 142 -5.40 7.81 9.19
C ASN A 142 -4.57 7.36 7.98
N ALA A 143 -3.53 6.56 8.19
CA ALA A 143 -2.67 6.09 7.11
C ALA A 143 -3.28 4.92 6.36
N ILE A 144 -3.03 4.89 5.06
CA ILE A 144 -3.36 3.80 4.14
C ILE A 144 -2.09 3.49 3.36
N TYR A 145 -1.67 2.24 3.38
CA TYR A 145 -0.49 1.75 2.69
C TYR A 145 -0.92 0.78 1.59
N GLY A 146 -0.34 0.91 0.41
CA GLY A 146 -0.53 -0.02 -0.69
C GLY A 146 0.78 -0.73 -1.03
N SER A 147 0.72 -2.06 -1.21
CA SER A 147 1.87 -2.85 -1.66
C SER A 147 2.31 -2.49 -3.07
N ARG A 148 3.43 -3.02 -3.53
CA ARG A 148 3.75 -3.04 -4.96
C ARG A 148 2.70 -3.80 -5.75
N SER A 149 2.54 -3.46 -7.03
CA SER A 149 1.63 -4.18 -7.93
C SER A 149 2.07 -5.62 -8.09
N ALA A 150 1.11 -6.55 -7.94
CA ALA A 150 1.30 -8.01 -8.04
C ALA A 150 2.29 -8.61 -7.00
N ASP A 151 2.76 -7.82 -6.04
CA ASP A 151 3.63 -8.27 -4.95
C ASP A 151 3.12 -7.73 -3.62
N PHE A 152 2.27 -8.52 -2.96
CA PHE A 152 1.47 -8.08 -1.81
C PHE A 152 2.26 -7.91 -0.51
N GLU A 153 3.45 -8.49 -0.43
CA GLU A 153 4.32 -8.43 0.74
C GLU A 153 5.40 -7.33 0.61
N ASN A 154 5.53 -6.75 -0.58
CA ASN A 154 6.58 -5.80 -0.89
C ASN A 154 6.08 -4.35 -0.74
N MET A 155 6.70 -3.61 0.17
CA MET A 155 6.40 -2.21 0.44
C MET A 155 7.53 -1.27 -0.01
N ASP A 156 8.44 -1.76 -0.83
CA ASP A 156 9.59 -1.00 -1.31
C ASP A 156 9.19 -0.02 -2.42
N HIS A 157 9.97 1.04 -2.56
CA HIS A 157 9.77 2.05 -3.59
C HIS A 157 11.10 2.51 -4.20
N ALA A 158 11.06 2.86 -5.48
CA ALA A 158 12.18 3.40 -6.23
C ALA A 158 12.29 4.93 -6.09
N ARG A 159 13.42 5.47 -6.53
CA ARG A 159 13.60 6.92 -6.77
C ARG A 159 14.18 7.13 -8.17
N PRO A 160 13.44 7.77 -9.08
CA PRO A 160 12.08 8.29 -8.93
C PRO A 160 11.04 7.18 -8.73
N LEU A 161 9.89 7.53 -8.15
CA LEU A 161 8.77 6.60 -7.96
C LEU A 161 8.26 6.08 -9.30
N LYS A 162 8.07 4.77 -9.39
CA LYS A 162 7.47 4.07 -10.54
C LYS A 162 6.01 3.75 -10.28
N GLY A 163 5.22 3.54 -11.32
CA GLY A 163 3.79 3.26 -11.19
C GLY A 163 3.45 1.96 -10.43
N ASP A 164 4.36 1.00 -10.42
CA ASP A 164 4.24 -0.29 -9.74
C ASP A 164 4.74 -0.29 -8.28
N ASP A 165 5.42 0.76 -7.82
CA ASP A 165 5.96 0.88 -6.47
C ASP A 165 4.87 0.91 -5.39
N ALA A 166 5.27 0.59 -4.15
CA ALA A 166 4.44 0.76 -2.98
C ALA A 166 4.07 2.23 -2.75
N LEU A 167 2.95 2.47 -2.10
CA LEU A 167 2.44 3.81 -1.86
C LEU A 167 1.95 3.99 -0.43
N SER A 168 2.00 5.22 0.05
CA SER A 168 1.45 5.62 1.35
C SER A 168 0.57 6.85 1.16
N LEU A 169 -0.65 6.76 1.68
CA LEU A 169 -1.68 7.78 1.61
C LEU A 169 -2.17 8.13 3.01
N ALA A 170 -2.84 9.26 3.13
CA ALA A 170 -3.52 9.63 4.36
C ALA A 170 -4.95 10.11 4.08
N ALA A 171 -5.92 9.53 4.76
CA ALA A 171 -7.29 10.04 4.78
C ALA A 171 -7.35 11.21 5.76
N THR A 172 -7.24 12.44 5.23
CA THR A 172 -7.25 13.66 6.03
C THR A 172 -8.53 14.45 5.83
N SER A 173 -9.13 14.83 6.96
CA SER A 173 -10.21 15.84 7.01
C SER A 173 -9.87 16.85 8.11
N GLY A 174 -10.78 17.75 8.43
CA GLY A 174 -10.60 18.68 9.55
C GLY A 174 -10.44 18.03 10.93
N LYS A 175 -10.51 16.70 11.02
CA LYS A 175 -10.33 15.90 12.24
C LYS A 175 -9.37 14.74 11.95
N VAL A 176 -8.72 14.22 12.99
CA VAL A 176 -7.95 12.97 12.90
C VAL A 176 -8.92 11.79 12.90
N ASN A 177 -9.03 11.12 11.78
CA ASN A 177 -9.97 10.02 11.58
C ASN A 177 -9.21 8.70 11.45
N ALA A 178 -9.59 7.72 12.27
CA ALA A 178 -9.08 6.37 12.13
C ALA A 178 -9.72 5.69 10.91
N VAL A 179 -8.94 5.06 10.05
CA VAL A 179 -9.42 4.21 8.95
C VAL A 179 -9.89 2.89 9.52
N ASN A 180 -11.18 2.76 9.80
CA ASN A 180 -11.71 1.56 10.41
C ASN A 180 -11.76 0.40 9.42
N GLN A 181 -12.07 0.70 8.14
CA GLN A 181 -12.20 -0.33 7.12
C GLN A 181 -11.80 0.18 5.74
N LEU A 182 -11.30 -0.74 4.92
CA LEU A 182 -11.06 -0.56 3.50
C LEU A 182 -11.98 -1.50 2.71
N ILE A 183 -12.70 -0.97 1.74
CA ILE A 183 -13.69 -1.72 0.95
C ILE A 183 -13.33 -1.62 -0.53
N PRO A 184 -13.12 -2.77 -1.21
CA PRO A 184 -12.87 -2.81 -2.64
C PRO A 184 -14.21 -2.79 -3.41
N ALA A 185 -14.79 -1.60 -3.55
CA ALA A 185 -15.97 -1.38 -4.40
C ALA A 185 -15.51 -1.02 -5.84
N ASN A 186 -16.31 -0.27 -6.62
CA ASN A 186 -15.88 0.23 -7.93
C ASN A 186 -14.60 1.10 -7.82
N ASN A 187 -14.44 1.77 -6.69
CA ASN A 187 -13.21 2.43 -6.27
C ASN A 187 -12.87 1.97 -4.86
N LEU A 188 -11.63 2.17 -4.45
CA LEU A 188 -11.24 1.87 -3.08
C LEU A 188 -11.90 2.86 -2.11
N LEU A 189 -12.71 2.35 -1.20
CA LEU A 189 -13.36 3.15 -0.17
C LEU A 189 -12.63 2.97 1.16
N ALA A 190 -12.35 4.08 1.83
CA ALA A 190 -11.86 4.09 3.20
C ALA A 190 -12.96 4.64 4.13
N LEU A 191 -13.53 3.75 4.92
CA LEU A 191 -14.51 4.09 5.94
C LEU A 191 -13.74 4.45 7.21
N THR A 192 -13.86 5.71 7.61
CA THR A 192 -13.20 6.21 8.82
C THR A 192 -14.20 6.41 9.96
N SER A 193 -13.71 6.71 11.14
CA SER A 193 -14.57 6.97 12.31
C SER A 193 -15.52 8.16 12.17
N ASP A 194 -15.28 9.07 11.23
CA ASP A 194 -16.09 10.31 11.03
C ASP A 194 -16.60 10.49 9.60
N SER A 195 -15.98 9.86 8.62
CA SER A 195 -16.24 10.14 7.19
C SER A 195 -15.96 8.93 6.32
N VAL A 196 -16.47 8.96 5.09
CA VAL A 196 -16.12 8.03 4.03
C VAL A 196 -15.28 8.76 3.00
N PHE A 197 -14.14 8.17 2.65
CA PHE A 197 -13.27 8.64 1.58
C PHE A 197 -13.26 7.66 0.43
N GLN A 198 -13.20 8.20 -0.76
CA GLN A 198 -12.97 7.47 -2.00
C GLN A 198 -11.53 7.74 -2.46
N ILE A 199 -10.83 6.68 -2.80
CA ILE A 199 -9.48 6.73 -3.33
C ILE A 199 -9.56 6.30 -4.79
N VAL A 200 -9.12 7.19 -5.67
CA VAL A 200 -9.17 7.01 -7.13
C VAL A 200 -7.80 7.33 -7.69
N GLY A 201 -7.36 6.58 -8.67
CA GLY A 201 -6.14 6.87 -9.40
C GLY A 201 -6.16 8.26 -10.05
N ALA A 202 -5.04 8.79 -10.41
CA ALA A 202 -4.97 10.03 -11.17
C ALA A 202 -5.63 9.82 -12.54
N ASN A 203 -6.44 10.79 -12.98
CA ASN A 203 -7.18 10.74 -14.24
C ASN A 203 -8.17 9.55 -14.38
N ASP A 204 -8.66 9.04 -13.22
CA ASP A 204 -9.57 7.89 -13.13
C ASP A 204 -8.96 6.58 -13.67
N ASP A 205 -7.64 6.49 -13.66
CA ASP A 205 -6.84 5.32 -13.96
C ASP A 205 -6.59 4.49 -12.67
N TYR A 206 -5.79 3.42 -12.76
CA TYR A 206 -5.44 2.59 -11.59
C TYR A 206 -4.70 3.41 -10.50
N ILE A 207 -4.79 2.93 -9.26
CA ILE A 207 -4.12 3.55 -8.12
C ILE A 207 -2.61 3.29 -8.19
N SER A 208 -1.84 4.36 -8.34
CA SER A 208 -0.39 4.35 -8.53
C SER A 208 0.27 5.43 -7.68
N PRO A 209 1.52 5.25 -7.21
CA PRO A 209 2.22 6.30 -6.49
C PRO A 209 2.64 7.47 -7.39
N SER A 210 2.77 7.24 -8.70
CA SER A 210 3.15 8.25 -9.69
C SER A 210 2.35 8.08 -10.99
N PRO A 211 1.45 9.02 -11.29
CA PRO A 211 1.01 10.17 -10.51
C PRO A 211 0.21 9.78 -9.25
N PRO A 212 0.24 10.60 -8.18
CA PRO A 212 -0.38 10.24 -6.91
C PRO A 212 -1.91 10.19 -7.02
N PRO A 213 -2.56 9.24 -6.31
CA PRO A 213 -4.00 9.09 -6.35
C PRO A 213 -4.71 10.22 -5.60
N LYS A 214 -5.98 10.41 -5.93
CA LYS A 214 -6.85 11.41 -5.32
C LYS A 214 -7.62 10.77 -4.17
N VAL A 215 -7.52 11.35 -2.98
CA VAL A 215 -8.32 10.97 -1.79
C VAL A 215 -9.41 12.00 -1.60
N ARG A 216 -10.66 11.63 -1.85
CA ARG A 216 -11.81 12.54 -1.83
C ARG A 216 -12.79 12.13 -0.74
N ARG A 217 -13.16 13.09 0.13
CA ARG A 217 -14.25 12.87 1.09
C ARG A 217 -15.58 12.85 0.35
N GLN A 218 -16.33 11.76 0.52
CA GLN A 218 -17.64 11.56 -0.11
C GLN A 218 -18.80 11.81 0.85
N ASN A 219 -18.67 11.35 2.09
CA ASN A 219 -19.74 11.43 3.07
C ASN A 219 -19.18 11.77 4.46
N GLY A 220 -19.96 12.51 5.25
CA GLY A 220 -19.64 12.91 6.63
C GLY A 220 -20.16 11.93 7.70
N ARG A 221 -20.54 10.72 7.34
CA ARG A 221 -20.94 9.66 8.27
C ARG A 221 -19.82 8.66 8.41
N GLY A 222 -19.27 8.54 9.62
CA GLY A 222 -18.24 7.55 9.91
C GLY A 222 -18.80 6.16 10.14
N ALA A 223 -17.97 5.13 10.01
CA ALA A 223 -18.31 3.73 10.26
C ALA A 223 -17.70 3.23 11.57
N SER A 224 -18.34 2.24 12.17
CA SER A 224 -17.81 1.48 13.30
C SER A 224 -16.72 0.48 12.86
N ASP A 225 -16.14 -0.24 13.82
CA ASP A 225 -15.19 -1.32 13.55
C ASP A 225 -15.87 -2.61 13.03
N LEU A 226 -17.22 -2.70 13.04
CA LEU A 226 -17.95 -3.83 12.50
C LEU A 226 -17.71 -3.90 10.99
N LYS A 227 -17.21 -5.05 10.50
CA LYS A 227 -16.87 -5.24 9.08
C LYS A 227 -18.08 -4.92 8.19
N ALA A 228 -17.93 -3.98 7.28
CA ALA A 228 -18.94 -3.64 6.31
C ALA A 228 -19.17 -4.79 5.31
N LEU A 229 -20.38 -4.91 4.80
CA LEU A 229 -20.75 -5.88 3.78
C LEU A 229 -20.88 -5.17 2.45
N LEU A 230 -20.20 -5.67 1.43
CA LEU A 230 -20.38 -5.25 0.04
C LEU A 230 -21.30 -6.27 -0.61
N ILE A 231 -22.51 -5.83 -1.00
CA ILE A 231 -23.51 -6.64 -1.68
C ILE A 231 -23.79 -5.96 -3.01
N ASP A 232 -23.45 -6.63 -4.09
CA ASP A 232 -23.44 -6.06 -5.43
C ASP A 232 -22.60 -4.75 -5.50
N SER A 233 -23.23 -3.62 -5.72
CA SER A 233 -22.61 -2.31 -5.77
C SER A 233 -22.86 -1.45 -4.53
N VAL A 234 -23.54 -2.00 -3.51
CA VAL A 234 -23.95 -1.28 -2.30
C VAL A 234 -23.15 -1.77 -1.09
N THR A 235 -22.54 -0.84 -0.37
CA THR A 235 -21.86 -1.14 0.87
C THR A 235 -22.79 -0.90 2.06
N PHE A 236 -22.96 -1.92 2.89
CA PHE A 236 -23.70 -1.84 4.15
C PHE A 236 -22.72 -1.64 5.29
N PHE A 237 -22.97 -0.66 6.15
CA PHE A 237 -22.12 -0.36 7.29
C PHE A 237 -22.92 0.13 8.49
N GLN A 238 -22.36 -0.09 9.65
CA GLN A 238 -22.88 0.47 10.89
C GLN A 238 -22.12 1.77 11.20
N PRO A 239 -22.80 2.91 11.41
CA PRO A 239 -22.16 4.13 11.86
C PRO A 239 -21.42 3.95 13.19
N ASN A 240 -20.47 4.84 13.46
CA ASN A 240 -19.64 4.76 14.66
C ASN A 240 -20.46 4.82 15.98
N ILE A 241 -21.62 5.49 15.97
CA ILE A 241 -22.53 5.53 17.12
C ILE A 241 -23.26 4.19 17.32
N GLY A 242 -23.49 3.43 16.25
CA GLY A 242 -23.95 2.05 16.29
C GLY A 242 -25.46 1.84 16.46
N THR A 243 -26.28 2.88 16.41
CA THR A 243 -27.74 2.80 16.61
C THR A 243 -28.55 2.80 15.32
N GLU A 244 -27.91 2.63 14.19
CA GLU A 244 -28.54 2.56 12.86
C GLU A 244 -27.70 1.69 11.92
N VAL A 245 -28.30 1.25 10.83
CA VAL A 245 -27.60 0.59 9.72
C VAL A 245 -27.81 1.42 8.46
N ARG A 246 -26.73 1.68 7.76
CA ARG A 246 -26.75 2.50 6.58
C ARG A 246 -26.19 1.77 5.36
N THR A 247 -26.71 2.16 4.20
CA THR A 247 -26.13 1.81 2.91
C THR A 247 -25.27 2.95 2.39
N LEU A 248 -24.29 2.62 1.58
CA LEU A 248 -23.51 3.56 0.79
C LEU A 248 -23.54 3.07 -0.67
N GLY A 249 -24.12 3.85 -1.53
CA GLY A 249 -24.24 3.54 -2.96
C GLY A 249 -24.00 4.77 -3.81
N PHE A 250 -23.64 4.55 -5.07
CA PHE A 250 -23.49 5.66 -6.03
C PHE A 250 -24.86 6.22 -6.40
N SER A 251 -24.98 7.55 -6.40
CA SER A 251 -26.15 8.27 -6.91
C SER A 251 -25.75 9.13 -8.10
N PHE A 252 -26.40 8.90 -9.22
CA PHE A 252 -26.18 9.66 -10.43
C PHE A 252 -26.62 11.14 -10.29
N GLU A 253 -27.63 11.40 -9.46
CA GLU A 253 -28.16 12.77 -9.27
C GLU A 253 -27.17 13.74 -8.65
N ILE A 254 -26.27 13.23 -7.78
CA ILE A 254 -25.27 14.04 -7.10
C ILE A 254 -23.85 13.75 -7.58
N ASP A 255 -23.70 12.84 -8.55
CA ASP A 255 -22.40 12.34 -9.03
C ASP A 255 -21.45 11.95 -7.87
N GLY A 256 -21.98 11.15 -6.95
CA GLY A 256 -21.26 10.79 -5.74
C GLY A 256 -21.89 9.68 -4.91
N LEU A 257 -21.28 9.37 -3.79
CA LEU A 257 -21.77 8.35 -2.87
C LEU A 257 -22.77 8.92 -1.88
N THR A 258 -23.99 8.39 -1.89
CA THR A 258 -25.04 8.70 -0.91
C THR A 258 -25.12 7.60 0.16
N SER A 259 -25.51 8.02 1.34
CA SER A 259 -25.74 7.11 2.47
C SER A 259 -27.19 7.20 2.92
N ASN A 260 -27.90 6.08 2.85
CA ASN A 260 -29.30 5.95 3.25
C ASN A 260 -29.42 5.11 4.51
N ASP A 261 -30.31 5.52 5.42
CA ASP A 261 -30.65 4.76 6.61
C ASP A 261 -31.71 3.70 6.26
N ILE A 262 -31.34 2.42 6.43
CA ILE A 262 -32.22 1.28 6.20
C ILE A 262 -32.86 0.73 7.47
N SER A 263 -32.52 1.28 8.62
CA SER A 263 -33.11 0.95 9.91
C SER A 263 -34.27 1.86 10.32
N ILE A 264 -34.54 2.92 9.55
CA ILE A 264 -35.49 3.99 9.87
C ILE A 264 -36.91 3.51 10.12
N PHE A 265 -37.36 2.45 9.43
CA PHE A 265 -38.70 1.88 9.59
C PHE A 265 -38.77 0.79 10.67
N SER A 266 -37.65 0.49 11.31
CA SER A 266 -37.57 -0.56 12.34
C SER A 266 -36.76 -0.09 13.55
N PRO A 267 -37.03 1.10 14.11
CA PRO A 267 -36.22 1.69 15.18
C PRO A 267 -36.20 0.84 16.45
N GLN A 268 -37.24 0.02 16.67
CA GLN A 268 -37.34 -0.86 17.85
C GLN A 268 -36.20 -1.89 17.94
N PHE A 269 -35.57 -2.23 16.82
CA PHE A 269 -34.46 -3.18 16.80
C PHE A 269 -33.10 -2.53 17.08
N PHE A 270 -32.98 -1.23 16.89
CA PHE A 270 -31.72 -0.51 16.97
C PHE A 270 -31.63 0.51 18.10
N LEU A 271 -32.75 0.86 18.73
CA LEU A 271 -32.76 1.81 19.83
C LEU A 271 -31.98 1.24 21.03
N ASN A 272 -30.86 1.88 21.37
CA ASN A 272 -29.92 1.48 22.42
C ASN A 272 -29.18 0.15 22.19
N HIS A 273 -29.27 -0.42 20.99
CA HIS A 273 -28.60 -1.66 20.61
C HIS A 273 -27.75 -1.44 19.37
N ARG A 274 -26.66 -2.19 19.29
CA ARG A 274 -25.76 -2.21 18.12
C ARG A 274 -25.62 -3.64 17.60
N ILE A 275 -25.27 -3.74 16.31
CA ILE A 275 -24.91 -5.02 15.73
C ILE A 275 -23.46 -5.32 16.10
N VAL A 276 -23.20 -6.53 16.56
CA VAL A 276 -21.88 -7.03 16.95
C VAL A 276 -21.29 -8.04 15.98
N SER A 277 -22.14 -8.72 15.23
CA SER A 277 -21.75 -9.67 14.19
C SER A 277 -22.81 -9.69 13.11
N TRP A 278 -22.41 -9.78 11.86
CA TRP A 278 -23.31 -10.00 10.74
C TRP A 278 -22.62 -10.72 9.58
N CYS A 279 -23.44 -11.35 8.72
CA CYS A 279 -23.01 -11.97 7.49
C CYS A 279 -24.11 -11.86 6.44
N TYR A 280 -23.74 -12.01 5.18
CA TYR A 280 -24.67 -12.04 4.06
C TYR A 280 -24.78 -13.45 3.50
N ALA A 281 -25.99 -13.92 3.33
CA ALA A 281 -26.33 -15.15 2.62
C ALA A 281 -27.02 -14.79 1.30
N GLU A 282 -26.38 -15.12 0.19
CA GLU A 282 -26.88 -14.79 -1.14
C GLU A 282 -28.01 -15.70 -1.54
N GLU A 283 -27.83 -17.01 -1.38
CA GLU A 283 -28.82 -18.03 -1.73
C GLU A 283 -29.36 -18.76 -0.50
N PRO A 284 -30.62 -19.22 -0.53
CA PRO A 284 -31.65 -19.10 -1.56
C PRO A 284 -32.38 -17.75 -1.54
N LEU A 285 -32.14 -16.92 -0.57
CA LEU A 285 -32.75 -15.60 -0.36
C LEU A 285 -31.66 -14.62 0.04
N SER A 286 -31.61 -13.48 -0.60
CA SER A 286 -30.68 -12.38 -0.28
C SER A 286 -30.95 -11.82 1.12
N VAL A 287 -30.28 -12.37 2.15
CA VAL A 287 -30.54 -12.04 3.56
C VAL A 287 -29.24 -11.68 4.27
N ILE A 288 -29.24 -10.55 4.98
CA ILE A 288 -28.22 -10.22 5.96
C ILE A 288 -28.69 -10.72 7.32
N TRP A 289 -27.92 -11.62 7.91
CA TRP A 289 -28.11 -12.07 9.29
C TRP A 289 -27.30 -11.18 10.20
N ALA A 290 -27.91 -10.63 11.25
CA ALA A 290 -27.25 -9.70 12.15
C ALA A 290 -27.54 -10.06 13.62
N VAL A 291 -26.50 -10.05 14.44
CA VAL A 291 -26.61 -10.31 15.88
C VAL A 291 -26.46 -8.99 16.61
N ARG A 292 -27.39 -8.70 17.50
CA ARG A 292 -27.35 -7.56 18.40
C ARG A 292 -26.48 -7.86 19.63
N ASP A 293 -26.06 -6.82 20.32
CA ASP A 293 -25.27 -6.90 21.56
C ASP A 293 -25.99 -7.56 22.74
N ASP A 294 -27.32 -7.67 22.69
CA ASP A 294 -28.16 -8.38 23.64
C ASP A 294 -28.49 -9.84 23.23
N GLY A 295 -27.87 -10.33 22.15
CA GLY A 295 -27.98 -11.70 21.67
C GLY A 295 -29.20 -12.01 20.80
N HIS A 296 -29.98 -11.02 20.44
CA HIS A 296 -31.09 -11.20 19.51
C HIS A 296 -30.57 -11.35 18.06
N LEU A 297 -31.18 -12.24 17.30
CA LEU A 297 -30.89 -12.47 15.90
C LEU A 297 -31.89 -11.69 15.04
N LEU A 298 -31.34 -10.84 14.15
CA LEU A 298 -32.11 -10.12 13.15
C LEU A 298 -31.83 -10.68 11.76
N ALA A 299 -32.82 -10.63 10.90
CA ALA A 299 -32.71 -10.91 9.48
C ALA A 299 -33.13 -9.66 8.69
N PHE A 300 -32.36 -9.30 7.69
CA PHE A 300 -32.68 -8.22 6.77
C PHE A 300 -32.75 -8.77 5.35
N THR A 301 -33.91 -8.72 4.76
CA THR A 301 -34.12 -9.09 3.35
C THR A 301 -33.74 -7.89 2.48
N TRP A 302 -32.90 -8.15 1.47
CA TRP A 302 -32.48 -7.14 0.52
C TRP A 302 -32.75 -7.59 -0.92
N GLN A 303 -33.73 -6.96 -1.55
CA GLN A 303 -34.06 -7.17 -2.96
C GLN A 303 -34.15 -5.80 -3.66
N GLN A 304 -33.01 -5.35 -4.16
CA GLN A 304 -32.90 -4.01 -4.72
C GLN A 304 -33.74 -3.83 -5.98
N GLU A 305 -33.81 -4.86 -6.84
CA GLU A 305 -34.55 -4.81 -8.09
C GLU A 305 -36.05 -4.59 -7.88
N GLN A 306 -36.62 -5.22 -6.86
CA GLN A 306 -38.03 -5.07 -6.50
C GLN A 306 -38.31 -3.93 -5.53
N GLN A 307 -37.25 -3.24 -5.06
CA GLN A 307 -37.34 -2.21 -4.01
C GLN A 307 -38.00 -2.74 -2.73
N VAL A 308 -37.73 -4.00 -2.39
CA VAL A 308 -38.24 -4.63 -1.15
C VAL A 308 -37.08 -4.88 -0.19
N TRP A 309 -37.20 -4.30 0.99
CA TRP A 309 -36.28 -4.53 2.11
C TRP A 309 -36.99 -4.36 3.44
N GLY A 310 -36.54 -5.10 4.41
CA GLY A 310 -37.14 -5.03 5.75
C GLY A 310 -36.37 -5.83 6.79
N TRP A 311 -36.40 -5.36 8.02
CA TRP A 311 -35.86 -6.02 9.18
C TRP A 311 -36.91 -6.87 9.87
N THR A 312 -36.53 -8.06 10.30
CA THR A 312 -37.35 -8.93 11.15
C THR A 312 -36.49 -9.54 12.25
N GLU A 313 -37.10 -9.82 13.38
CA GLU A 313 -36.47 -10.53 14.48
C GLU A 313 -36.76 -12.04 14.33
N MET A 314 -35.70 -12.82 14.50
CA MET A 314 -35.79 -14.29 14.50
C MET A 314 -35.77 -14.79 15.92
N VAL A 315 -36.83 -15.47 16.30
CA VAL A 315 -36.94 -16.05 17.68
C VAL A 315 -36.04 -17.28 17.75
N VAL A 316 -35.02 -17.20 18.60
CA VAL A 316 -34.07 -18.27 18.85
C VAL A 316 -34.03 -18.51 20.37
N ASP A 317 -34.05 -19.80 20.77
CA ASP A 317 -33.86 -20.15 22.17
C ASP A 317 -32.39 -19.94 22.56
N GLY A 318 -32.14 -18.91 23.38
CA GLY A 318 -30.82 -18.61 23.91
C GLY A 318 -30.21 -17.33 23.34
N PHE A 319 -28.94 -17.12 23.66
CA PHE A 319 -28.16 -15.94 23.30
C PHE A 319 -27.28 -16.23 22.09
N VAL A 320 -27.48 -15.51 20.99
CA VAL A 320 -26.65 -15.64 19.78
C VAL A 320 -25.43 -14.77 19.95
N VAL A 321 -24.25 -15.33 19.71
CA VAL A 321 -22.95 -14.63 19.85
C VAL A 321 -22.42 -14.15 18.51
N SER A 322 -22.55 -14.99 17.47
CA SER A 322 -22.04 -14.67 16.11
C SER A 322 -22.81 -15.45 15.05
N VAL A 323 -22.73 -14.94 13.83
CA VAL A 323 -23.30 -15.59 12.63
C VAL A 323 -22.25 -15.67 11.53
N ALA A 324 -22.34 -16.72 10.72
CA ALA A 324 -21.57 -16.88 9.50
C ALA A 324 -22.46 -17.51 8.43
N ALA A 325 -22.26 -17.14 7.18
CA ALA A 325 -22.87 -17.75 5.99
C ALA A 325 -21.77 -18.40 5.15
N VAL A 326 -22.14 -19.53 4.50
CA VAL A 326 -21.26 -20.28 3.59
C VAL A 326 -21.85 -20.25 2.21
#